data_40a6b2ddbf57c8cb5baaada7b3c5a130
#
_entry.id   40a6b2ddbf57c8cb5baaada7b3c5a130
#
_cell.length_a   1.000
_cell.length_b   1.000
_cell.length_c   1.000
_cell.angle_alpha   90.00
_cell.angle_beta   90.00
_cell.angle_gamma   90.00
#
_symmetry.space_group_name_H-M   'P 1'
#
loop_
_entity.id
_entity.type
_entity.pdbx_description
1 polymer ?
#
loop_
_entity_poly.entity_id
_entity_poly.type
_entity_poly.pdbx_seq_one_letter_code
_entity_poly.pdbx_strand_id
1 'polypeptide(L)'
;VLEWFENFRLRNELEAGREAARTFLKSEVTREGRTREKWQLEQWGDAIQWYLKWLEACAESGADHRSLPERVRSAVHSSGARRGLAARTKQCYGAWAARYAKFAGSEYEVMQVPTATRFLTSVVEDEDCAYSTQKQALNALAHFFKYVLGVKEPIFGVKLRDTGTRVPVVLSTNETPKLFEKLREQEQKEARYELAARLQYGAGLRLSELVRMRIKDVDIERGTVTVRKGKGDKDRVTVLPQSLREELGKQIERAREVWKGDREAGLAGVYLSGALARKFRRAAETFEWFWLFPAKQTSIDYETGIRRRHHLHGKVYNEAIKRAAEAAGIEKRVTSHALRHSFATHLLENGTDLRKIQDLLGHEDITTTEIYLHVATGANGLGVVSPLDRMVRGG
;
A
#
# COMPACT_ATOMS: atom_id res chain seq x y z
N VAL A 1 23.60 28.82 6.09
CA VAL A 1 24.72 28.32 6.94
C VAL A 1 25.30 27.02 6.38
N LEU A 2 24.49 26.09 5.88
CA LEU A 2 24.98 24.83 5.35
C LEU A 2 25.89 24.99 4.13
N GLU A 3 25.56 25.90 3.22
CA GLU A 3 26.42 26.25 2.09
C GLU A 3 27.76 26.84 2.56
N TRP A 4 27.75 27.68 3.59
CA TRP A 4 28.96 28.23 4.18
C TRP A 4 29.79 27.15 4.85
N PHE A 5 29.15 26.23 5.57
CA PHE A 5 29.83 25.09 6.17
C PHE A 5 30.48 24.18 5.14
N GLU A 6 29.77 23.84 4.05
CA GLU A 6 30.31 23.02 2.98
C GLU A 6 31.46 23.71 2.26
N ASN A 7 31.34 24.98 1.93
CA ASN A 7 32.40 25.77 1.34
C ASN A 7 33.62 25.90 2.26
N PHE A 8 33.41 26.06 3.57
CA PHE A 8 34.47 26.08 4.56
C PHE A 8 35.19 24.72 4.62
N ARG A 9 34.43 23.64 4.70
CA ARG A 9 34.93 22.27 4.76
C ARG A 9 35.79 21.92 3.53
N LEU A 10 35.27 22.20 2.34
CA LEU A 10 35.98 21.96 1.10
C LEU A 10 37.27 22.78 0.96
N ARG A 11 37.24 24.06 1.35
CA ARG A 11 38.44 24.93 1.33
C ARG A 11 39.53 24.50 2.32
N ASN A 12 39.16 23.85 3.40
CA ASN A 12 40.09 23.41 4.44
C ASN A 12 40.36 21.90 4.38
N GLU A 13 39.88 21.20 3.32
CA GLU A 13 40.05 19.77 3.11
C GLU A 13 39.59 18.90 4.29
N LEU A 14 38.52 19.32 4.97
CA LEU A 14 37.97 18.63 6.14
C LEU A 14 36.90 17.61 5.73
N GLU A 15 36.94 16.42 6.33
CA GLU A 15 35.85 15.46 6.20
C GLU A 15 34.57 15.98 6.88
N ALA A 16 33.40 15.61 6.34
CA ALA A 16 32.12 15.97 6.93
C ALA A 16 31.92 15.25 8.27
N GLY A 17 32.02 15.99 9.37
CA GLY A 17 31.91 15.42 10.71
C GLY A 17 31.85 16.47 11.82
N ARG A 18 31.75 15.97 13.05
CA ARG A 18 31.65 16.83 14.26
C ARG A 18 32.85 17.77 14.44
N GLU A 19 34.03 17.34 13.99
CA GLU A 19 35.25 18.14 14.12
C GLU A 19 35.23 19.32 13.14
N ALA A 20 34.86 19.09 11.88
CA ALA A 20 34.65 20.14 10.90
C ALA A 20 33.57 21.15 11.34
N ALA A 21 32.47 20.66 11.91
CA ALA A 21 31.42 21.51 12.44
C ALA A 21 31.91 22.41 13.61
N ARG A 22 32.65 21.86 14.54
CA ARG A 22 33.25 22.63 15.65
C ARG A 22 34.23 23.69 15.17
N THR A 23 35.07 23.32 14.18
CA THR A 23 36.08 24.24 13.63
C THR A 23 35.38 25.37 12.85
N PHE A 24 34.34 25.06 12.05
CA PHE A 24 33.53 26.06 11.35
C PHE A 24 32.86 27.03 12.34
N LEU A 25 32.16 26.53 13.34
CA LEU A 25 31.46 27.37 14.33
C LEU A 25 32.44 28.25 15.09
N LYS A 26 33.63 27.76 15.43
CA LYS A 26 34.68 28.56 16.05
C LYS A 26 35.23 29.64 15.12
N SER A 27 35.44 29.35 13.84
CA SER A 27 35.95 30.31 12.86
C SER A 27 34.95 31.45 12.59
N GLU A 28 33.68 31.16 12.59
CA GLU A 28 32.62 32.14 12.31
C GLU A 28 32.27 33.03 13.52
N VAL A 29 32.62 32.60 14.74
CA VAL A 29 32.47 33.44 15.95
C VAL A 29 33.29 34.74 15.88
N THR A 30 34.41 34.71 15.16
CA THR A 30 35.40 35.82 15.17
C THR A 30 35.51 36.54 13.82
N ARG A 31 34.71 36.20 12.81
CA ARG A 31 34.79 36.83 11.49
C ARG A 31 34.32 38.28 11.53
N GLU A 32 35.13 39.20 11.04
CA GLU A 32 34.86 40.64 10.99
C GLU A 32 34.75 41.38 12.35
N GLY A 33 35.31 40.83 13.44
CA GLY A 33 35.32 41.50 14.75
C GLY A 33 33.92 41.63 15.39
N ARG A 34 32.91 40.98 14.88
CA ARG A 34 31.55 40.90 15.45
C ARG A 34 31.32 39.53 16.04
N THR A 35 31.05 39.47 17.33
CA THR A 35 30.59 38.26 18.03
C THR A 35 29.18 37.90 17.53
N ARG A 36 28.99 36.67 17.04
CA ARG A 36 27.65 36.16 16.68
C ARG A 36 26.83 35.98 17.95
N GLU A 37 25.54 36.26 17.87
CA GLU A 37 24.61 36.04 18.96
C GLU A 37 24.48 34.55 19.28
N LYS A 38 24.36 34.20 20.55
CA LYS A 38 24.29 32.80 21.03
C LYS A 38 23.21 32.00 20.32
N TRP A 39 22.02 32.58 20.11
CA TRP A 39 20.92 31.92 19.41
C TRP A 39 21.24 31.62 17.92
N GLN A 40 22.04 32.44 17.25
CA GLN A 40 22.47 32.19 15.87
C GLN A 40 23.41 30.98 15.80
N LEU A 41 24.33 30.85 16.74
CA LEU A 41 25.26 29.73 16.84
C LEU A 41 24.52 28.44 17.18
N GLU A 42 23.53 28.48 18.05
CA GLU A 42 22.67 27.35 18.37
C GLU A 42 21.88 26.89 17.12
N GLN A 43 21.24 27.82 16.40
CA GLN A 43 20.52 27.55 15.16
C GLN A 43 21.44 26.95 14.06
N TRP A 44 22.67 27.47 13.96
CA TRP A 44 23.65 26.93 13.01
C TRP A 44 24.13 25.54 13.40
N GLY A 45 24.35 25.34 14.68
CA GLY A 45 24.73 24.04 15.24
C GLY A 45 23.66 22.97 14.95
N ASP A 46 22.39 23.30 15.16
CA ASP A 46 21.27 22.41 14.86
C ASP A 46 21.19 22.08 13.36
N ALA A 47 21.32 23.08 12.48
CA ALA A 47 21.30 22.88 11.04
C ALA A 47 22.46 21.97 10.56
N ILE A 48 23.67 22.17 11.08
CA ILE A 48 24.83 21.32 10.74
C ILE A 48 24.65 19.91 11.32
N GLN A 49 24.10 19.78 12.52
CA GLN A 49 23.83 18.47 13.12
C GLN A 49 22.81 17.68 12.30
N TRP A 50 21.78 18.34 11.75
CA TRP A 50 20.83 17.70 10.83
C TRP A 50 21.51 17.24 9.54
N TYR A 51 22.36 18.07 8.97
CA TYR A 51 23.11 17.73 7.77
C TYR A 51 24.01 16.51 7.99
N LEU A 52 24.76 16.46 9.08
CA LEU A 52 25.60 15.33 9.41
C LEU A 52 24.81 14.04 9.63
N LYS A 53 23.67 14.10 10.31
CA LYS A 53 22.76 12.94 10.46
C LYS A 53 22.21 12.47 9.12
N TRP A 54 21.91 13.39 8.23
CA TRP A 54 21.46 13.04 6.88
C TRP A 54 22.58 12.37 6.08
N LEU A 55 23.81 12.87 6.13
CA LEU A 55 24.97 12.23 5.52
C LEU A 55 25.21 10.82 6.08
N GLU A 56 25.15 10.65 7.41
CA GLU A 56 25.25 9.34 8.05
C GLU A 56 24.18 8.36 7.53
N ALA A 57 22.93 8.81 7.45
CA ALA A 57 21.82 8.01 6.92
C ALA A 57 22.00 7.66 5.43
N CYS A 58 22.63 8.53 4.64
CA CYS A 58 22.98 8.27 3.25
C CYS A 58 24.17 7.30 3.16
N ALA A 59 25.22 7.46 3.97
CA ALA A 59 26.40 6.59 4.00
C ALA A 59 26.07 5.16 4.43
N GLU A 60 25.20 4.96 5.45
CA GLU A 60 24.70 3.64 5.86
C GLU A 60 23.99 2.87 4.71
N SER A 61 23.56 3.55 3.67
CA SER A 61 22.92 2.95 2.49
C SER A 61 23.90 2.55 1.36
N GLY A 62 25.22 2.76 1.52
CA GLY A 62 26.24 2.45 0.50
C GLY A 62 26.16 3.34 -0.73
N ALA A 63 25.80 4.61 -0.58
CA ALA A 63 25.33 5.50 -1.65
C ALA A 63 26.40 6.41 -2.28
N ASP A 64 27.69 6.20 -2.06
CA ASP A 64 28.76 7.12 -2.49
C ASP A 64 28.85 7.37 -4.01
N HIS A 65 28.20 6.56 -4.83
CA HIS A 65 28.14 6.73 -6.30
C HIS A 65 26.73 6.90 -6.86
N ARG A 66 25.71 7.00 -6.01
CA ARG A 66 24.31 7.12 -6.45
C ARG A 66 23.91 8.58 -6.62
N SER A 67 23.00 8.84 -7.55
CA SER A 67 22.38 10.16 -7.72
C SER A 67 21.66 10.60 -6.45
N LEU A 68 21.50 11.92 -6.25
CA LEU A 68 20.79 12.48 -5.10
C LEU A 68 19.40 11.86 -4.88
N PRO A 69 18.54 11.66 -5.92
CA PRO A 69 17.25 10.97 -5.75
C PRO A 69 17.38 9.54 -5.23
N GLU A 70 18.40 8.80 -5.66
CA GLU A 70 18.63 7.42 -5.18
C GLU A 70 19.10 7.37 -3.74
N ARG A 71 19.97 8.28 -3.33
CA ARG A 71 20.42 8.42 -1.94
C ARG A 71 19.26 8.77 -1.02
N VAL A 72 18.42 9.74 -1.39
CA VAL A 72 17.24 10.14 -0.63
C VAL A 72 16.21 8.99 -0.55
N ARG A 73 15.98 8.28 -1.65
CA ARG A 73 15.14 7.08 -1.65
C ARG A 73 15.64 6.03 -0.67
N SER A 74 16.93 5.75 -0.68
CA SER A 74 17.58 4.77 0.19
C SER A 74 17.47 5.16 1.66
N ALA A 75 17.72 6.43 2.00
CA ALA A 75 17.60 6.96 3.35
C ALA A 75 16.15 6.83 3.90
N VAL A 76 15.15 7.13 3.07
CA VAL A 76 13.73 6.93 3.42
C VAL A 76 13.40 5.45 3.62
N HIS A 77 13.92 4.57 2.77
CA HIS A 77 13.76 3.12 2.93
C HIS A 77 14.35 2.60 4.24
N SER A 78 15.58 2.98 4.55
CA SER A 78 16.27 2.59 5.80
C SER A 78 15.55 3.13 7.03
N SER A 79 15.15 4.40 7.02
CA SER A 79 14.35 5.01 8.08
C SER A 79 13.01 4.29 8.28
N GLY A 80 12.31 3.99 7.17
CA GLY A 80 11.05 3.25 7.20
C GLY A 80 11.20 1.82 7.73
N ALA A 81 12.33 1.15 7.43
CA ALA A 81 12.64 -0.18 7.95
C ALA A 81 12.84 -0.15 9.47
N ARG A 82 13.62 0.80 10.00
CA ARG A 82 13.82 0.99 11.45
C ARG A 82 12.51 1.26 12.19
N ARG A 83 11.53 1.86 11.52
CA ARG A 83 10.20 2.18 12.08
C ARG A 83 9.12 1.13 11.79
N GLY A 84 9.46 0.01 11.20
CA GLY A 84 8.52 -1.08 10.91
C GLY A 84 7.48 -0.76 9.85
N LEU A 85 7.72 0.22 8.95
CA LEU A 85 6.78 0.53 7.88
C LEU A 85 6.66 -0.64 6.90
N ALA A 86 5.43 -0.87 6.43
CA ALA A 86 5.15 -1.88 5.42
C ALA A 86 5.98 -1.66 4.13
N ALA A 87 6.39 -2.73 3.46
CA ALA A 87 7.23 -2.67 2.26
C ALA A 87 6.66 -1.71 1.19
N ARG A 88 5.35 -1.77 0.93
CA ARG A 88 4.68 -0.88 -0.03
C ARG A 88 4.72 0.59 0.40
N THR A 89 4.59 0.88 1.69
CA THR A 89 4.70 2.25 2.23
C THR A 89 6.12 2.78 2.03
N LYS A 90 7.14 1.96 2.33
CA LYS A 90 8.54 2.32 2.09
C LYS A 90 8.82 2.63 0.62
N GLN A 91 8.31 1.79 -0.30
CA GLN A 91 8.43 2.02 -1.74
C GLN A 91 7.75 3.31 -2.18
N CYS A 92 6.52 3.56 -1.72
CA CYS A 92 5.76 4.77 -2.04
C CYS A 92 6.48 6.03 -1.52
N TYR A 93 6.87 6.03 -0.24
CA TYR A 93 7.56 7.17 0.36
C TYR A 93 8.92 7.41 -0.28
N GLY A 94 9.68 6.35 -0.56
CA GLY A 94 10.94 6.46 -1.27
C GLY A 94 10.81 7.01 -2.70
N ALA A 95 9.75 6.64 -3.41
CA ALA A 95 9.48 7.18 -4.75
C ALA A 95 9.14 8.68 -4.71
N TRP A 96 8.27 9.12 -3.79
CA TRP A 96 7.94 10.53 -3.60
C TRP A 96 9.15 11.35 -3.16
N ALA A 97 9.93 10.85 -2.22
CA ALA A 97 11.14 11.53 -1.75
C ALA A 97 12.21 11.64 -2.84
N ALA A 98 12.36 10.62 -3.69
CA ALA A 98 13.24 10.69 -4.85
C ALA A 98 12.77 11.71 -5.91
N ARG A 99 11.45 11.80 -6.14
CA ARG A 99 10.85 12.79 -7.03
C ARG A 99 11.07 14.21 -6.49
N TYR A 100 10.89 14.40 -5.19
CA TYR A 100 11.22 15.64 -4.51
C TYR A 100 12.70 15.99 -4.64
N ALA A 101 13.61 15.05 -4.41
CA ALA A 101 15.03 15.28 -4.54
C ALA A 101 15.45 15.68 -5.97
N LYS A 102 14.79 15.11 -6.99
CA LYS A 102 14.97 15.53 -8.39
C LYS A 102 14.49 16.96 -8.63
N PHE A 103 13.36 17.36 -8.03
CA PHE A 103 12.83 18.73 -8.11
C PHE A 103 13.76 19.73 -7.41
N ALA A 104 14.27 19.40 -6.24
CA ALA A 104 15.17 20.25 -5.45
C ALA A 104 16.53 20.47 -6.13
N GLY A 105 17.04 19.48 -6.86
CA GLY A 105 18.25 19.58 -7.68
C GLY A 105 19.57 19.56 -6.92
N SER A 106 19.60 19.90 -5.63
CA SER A 106 20.82 19.93 -4.80
C SER A 106 20.57 19.41 -3.39
N GLU A 107 21.63 18.97 -2.72
CA GLU A 107 21.57 18.50 -1.33
C GLU A 107 21.08 19.60 -0.38
N TYR A 108 21.51 20.83 -0.59
CA TYR A 108 21.06 21.97 0.18
C TYR A 108 19.56 22.19 0.06
N GLU A 109 19.05 22.26 -1.19
CA GLU A 109 17.61 22.50 -1.45
C GLU A 109 16.72 21.36 -0.93
N VAL A 110 17.19 20.10 -0.97
CA VAL A 110 16.46 18.94 -0.43
C VAL A 110 16.16 19.08 1.07
N MET A 111 17.01 19.78 1.81
CA MET A 111 16.84 19.99 3.25
C MET A 111 15.95 21.20 3.60
N GLN A 112 15.57 22.00 2.60
CA GLN A 112 14.83 23.25 2.84
C GLN A 112 13.31 22.99 2.86
N VAL A 113 12.66 23.39 3.97
CA VAL A 113 11.18 23.34 4.07
C VAL A 113 10.51 24.20 2.99
N PRO A 114 10.97 25.41 2.65
CA PRO A 114 10.41 26.20 1.56
C PRO A 114 10.42 25.45 0.20
N THR A 115 11.48 24.70 -0.11
CA THR A 115 11.57 23.91 -1.33
C THR A 115 10.57 22.75 -1.33
N ALA A 116 10.41 22.08 -0.17
CA ALA A 116 9.37 21.07 0.00
C ALA A 116 7.96 21.65 -0.15
N THR A 117 7.72 22.84 0.37
CA THR A 117 6.46 23.58 0.17
C THR A 117 6.19 23.82 -1.32
N ARG A 118 7.17 24.38 -2.06
CA ARG A 118 7.04 24.60 -3.52
C ARG A 118 6.74 23.32 -4.28
N PHE A 119 7.44 22.22 -3.95
CA PHE A 119 7.18 20.92 -4.56
C PHE A 119 5.77 20.41 -4.27
N LEU A 120 5.31 20.47 -3.03
CA LEU A 120 3.95 20.03 -2.67
C LEU A 120 2.88 20.92 -3.33
N THR A 121 3.13 22.21 -3.44
CA THR A 121 2.26 23.16 -4.15
C THR A 121 2.16 22.77 -5.64
N SER A 122 3.28 22.48 -6.31
CA SER A 122 3.26 22.02 -7.71
C SER A 122 2.49 20.71 -7.88
N VAL A 123 2.59 19.78 -6.92
CA VAL A 123 1.80 18.54 -6.95
C VAL A 123 0.29 18.81 -6.84
N VAL A 124 -0.10 19.85 -6.08
CA VAL A 124 -1.52 20.20 -5.89
C VAL A 124 -2.06 21.01 -7.09
N GLU A 125 -1.28 21.94 -7.63
CA GLU A 125 -1.71 22.90 -8.64
C GLU A 125 -1.48 22.42 -10.07
N ASP A 126 -0.28 21.89 -10.36
CA ASP A 126 0.15 21.62 -11.74
C ASP A 126 -0.24 20.22 -12.22
N GLU A 127 -0.39 19.25 -11.31
CA GLU A 127 -0.53 17.84 -11.69
C GLU A 127 -1.95 17.30 -11.65
N ASP A 128 -2.93 18.10 -11.37
CA ASP A 128 -4.34 17.69 -11.21
C ASP A 128 -4.51 16.34 -10.45
N CYS A 129 -3.67 16.13 -9.43
CA CYS A 129 -3.61 14.91 -8.67
C CYS A 129 -4.84 14.71 -7.79
N ALA A 130 -5.31 13.48 -7.69
CA ALA A 130 -6.33 13.11 -6.71
C ALA A 130 -5.84 13.42 -5.27
N TYR A 131 -6.78 13.79 -4.38
CA TYR A 131 -6.50 14.08 -2.97
C TYR A 131 -5.63 13.02 -2.28
N SER A 132 -5.91 11.73 -2.54
CA SER A 132 -5.13 10.61 -1.99
C SER A 132 -3.66 10.64 -2.44
N THR A 133 -3.39 11.08 -3.67
CA THR A 133 -2.05 11.20 -4.23
C THR A 133 -1.31 12.37 -3.60
N GLN A 134 -1.96 13.52 -3.44
CA GLN A 134 -1.43 14.68 -2.73
C GLN A 134 -1.08 14.32 -1.27
N LYS A 135 -2.00 13.62 -0.59
CA LYS A 135 -1.80 13.15 0.80
C LYS A 135 -0.63 12.16 0.91
N GLN A 136 -0.41 11.31 -0.09
CA GLN A 136 0.75 10.42 -0.12
C GLN A 136 2.06 11.20 -0.26
N ALA A 137 2.12 12.21 -1.13
CA ALA A 137 3.28 13.09 -1.28
C ALA A 137 3.60 13.82 0.04
N LEU A 138 2.59 14.44 0.65
CA LEU A 138 2.72 15.14 1.93
C LEU A 138 3.24 14.19 3.04
N ASN A 139 2.65 13.01 3.19
CA ASN A 139 3.07 12.04 4.20
C ASN A 139 4.51 11.52 3.96
N ALA A 140 4.90 11.36 2.70
CA ALA A 140 6.25 10.93 2.34
C ALA A 140 7.30 12.00 2.71
N LEU A 141 7.01 13.28 2.42
CA LEU A 141 7.90 14.38 2.79
C LEU A 141 7.90 14.60 4.30
N ALA A 142 6.75 14.51 4.97
CA ALA A 142 6.68 14.57 6.42
C ALA A 142 7.54 13.47 7.07
N HIS A 143 7.50 12.25 6.53
CA HIS A 143 8.37 11.18 6.98
C HIS A 143 9.86 11.50 6.73
N PHE A 144 10.21 11.99 5.55
CA PHE A 144 11.58 12.34 5.19
C PHE A 144 12.12 13.43 6.12
N PHE A 145 11.43 14.55 6.25
CA PHE A 145 11.87 15.65 7.11
C PHE A 145 11.94 15.23 8.59
N LYS A 146 10.93 14.54 9.09
CA LYS A 146 10.89 14.15 10.50
C LYS A 146 11.89 13.06 10.88
N TYR A 147 12.02 12.02 10.05
CA TYR A 147 12.74 10.82 10.46
C TYR A 147 14.05 10.57 9.72
N VAL A 148 14.33 11.31 8.66
CA VAL A 148 15.63 11.30 7.99
C VAL A 148 16.41 12.57 8.36
N LEU A 149 15.78 13.74 8.22
CA LEU A 149 16.44 15.02 8.53
C LEU A 149 16.35 15.41 10.02
N GLY A 150 15.47 14.81 10.80
CA GLY A 150 15.34 15.08 12.25
C GLY A 150 14.57 16.36 12.60
N VAL A 151 13.80 16.93 11.68
CA VAL A 151 12.92 18.07 11.93
C VAL A 151 11.78 17.63 12.83
N LYS A 152 11.64 18.22 14.02
CA LYS A 152 10.64 17.77 15.02
C LYS A 152 9.20 17.83 14.47
N GLU A 153 8.82 18.96 13.87
CA GLU A 153 7.49 19.21 13.33
C GLU A 153 7.60 19.91 11.97
N PRO A 154 7.72 19.17 10.86
CA PRO A 154 7.80 19.78 9.54
C PRO A 154 6.43 20.36 9.14
N ILE A 155 6.32 21.69 9.07
CA ILE A 155 5.12 22.41 8.64
C ILE A 155 5.37 22.93 7.22
N PHE A 156 4.63 22.40 6.23
CA PHE A 156 4.80 22.79 4.83
C PHE A 156 3.84 23.90 4.37
N GLY A 157 2.83 24.25 5.17
CA GLY A 157 1.88 25.33 4.84
C GLY A 157 1.02 25.08 3.59
N VAL A 158 0.94 23.84 3.10
CA VAL A 158 0.19 23.47 1.89
C VAL A 158 -1.19 22.95 2.27
N LYS A 159 -2.24 23.57 1.71
CA LYS A 159 -3.62 23.07 1.80
C LYS A 159 -3.86 22.10 0.65
N LEU A 160 -4.13 20.84 0.98
CA LEU A 160 -4.49 19.85 -0.04
C LEU A 160 -5.85 20.17 -0.64
N ARG A 161 -5.96 19.99 -1.97
CA ARG A 161 -7.21 20.21 -2.70
C ARG A 161 -8.13 19.03 -2.44
N ASP A 162 -9.28 19.28 -1.80
CA ASP A 162 -10.32 18.27 -1.66
C ASP A 162 -10.99 18.03 -3.03
N THR A 163 -10.93 16.80 -3.50
CA THR A 163 -11.55 16.39 -4.78
C THR A 163 -12.90 15.71 -4.57
N GLY A 164 -13.43 15.79 -3.36
CA GLY A 164 -14.68 15.11 -2.96
C GLY A 164 -14.55 13.60 -2.81
N THR A 165 -15.49 13.01 -2.12
CA THR A 165 -15.55 11.57 -1.93
C THR A 165 -16.15 10.92 -3.18
N ARG A 166 -15.38 10.11 -3.91
CA ARG A 166 -15.90 9.35 -5.05
C ARG A 166 -16.79 8.23 -4.54
N VAL A 167 -18.00 8.16 -5.09
CA VAL A 167 -18.91 7.03 -4.84
C VAL A 167 -18.24 5.74 -5.33
N PRO A 168 -18.19 4.68 -4.51
CA PRO A 168 -17.65 3.39 -4.91
C PRO A 168 -18.38 2.81 -6.12
N VAL A 169 -17.64 2.17 -7.01
CA VAL A 169 -18.24 1.40 -8.11
C VAL A 169 -18.82 0.11 -7.52
N VAL A 170 -20.12 -0.07 -7.67
CA VAL A 170 -20.86 -1.26 -7.28
C VAL A 170 -21.50 -1.89 -8.52
N LEU A 171 -21.36 -3.20 -8.65
CA LEU A 171 -22.05 -3.99 -9.66
C LEU A 171 -23.47 -4.26 -9.18
N SER A 172 -24.43 -4.22 -10.09
CA SER A 172 -25.79 -4.67 -9.76
C SER A 172 -25.85 -6.19 -9.62
N THR A 173 -26.95 -6.68 -9.06
CA THR A 173 -27.26 -8.13 -8.96
C THR A 173 -27.32 -8.81 -10.33
N ASN A 174 -27.64 -8.06 -11.41
CA ASN A 174 -27.66 -8.55 -12.79
C ASN A 174 -26.28 -8.48 -13.48
N GLU A 175 -25.45 -7.50 -13.15
CA GLU A 175 -24.10 -7.34 -13.72
C GLU A 175 -23.10 -8.38 -13.17
N THR A 176 -23.25 -8.72 -11.89
CA THR A 176 -22.33 -9.63 -11.19
C THR A 176 -22.26 -11.02 -11.82
N PRO A 177 -23.40 -11.71 -12.14
CA PRO A 177 -23.37 -12.99 -12.83
C PRO A 177 -22.77 -12.91 -14.25
N LYS A 178 -23.08 -11.85 -15.00
CA LYS A 178 -22.53 -11.63 -16.35
C LYS A 178 -21.01 -11.51 -16.33
N LEU A 179 -20.47 -10.81 -15.34
CA LEU A 179 -19.02 -10.71 -15.11
C LEU A 179 -18.40 -12.10 -14.88
N PHE A 180 -19.01 -12.93 -14.01
CA PHE A 180 -18.51 -14.28 -13.73
C PHE A 180 -18.57 -15.20 -14.96
N GLU A 181 -19.64 -15.11 -15.74
CA GLU A 181 -19.77 -15.83 -16.98
C GLU A 181 -18.66 -15.48 -17.98
N LYS A 182 -18.38 -14.20 -18.19
CA LYS A 182 -17.29 -13.76 -19.06
C LYS A 182 -15.90 -14.12 -18.53
N LEU A 183 -15.69 -14.14 -17.22
CA LEU A 183 -14.46 -14.69 -16.64
C LEU A 183 -14.30 -16.18 -16.93
N ARG A 184 -15.39 -16.95 -16.86
CA ARG A 184 -15.39 -18.39 -17.19
C ARG A 184 -15.10 -18.64 -18.66
N GLU A 185 -15.69 -17.88 -19.58
CA GLU A 185 -15.44 -17.98 -21.01
C GLU A 185 -13.99 -17.66 -21.39
N GLN A 186 -13.35 -16.70 -20.73
CA GLN A 186 -11.95 -16.32 -20.96
C GLN A 186 -10.95 -17.39 -20.53
N GLU A 187 -11.35 -18.29 -19.63
CA GLU A 187 -10.50 -19.32 -19.05
C GLU A 187 -10.76 -20.69 -19.68
N GLN A 188 -10.29 -20.88 -20.90
CA GLN A 188 -10.55 -22.10 -21.68
C GLN A 188 -10.10 -23.44 -21.02
N LYS A 189 -9.28 -23.44 -19.97
CA LYS A 189 -8.78 -24.68 -19.30
C LYS A 189 -8.62 -24.62 -17.79
N GLU A 190 -8.62 -23.47 -17.16
CA GLU A 190 -8.40 -23.34 -15.71
C GLU A 190 -9.24 -22.20 -15.13
N ALA A 191 -10.44 -22.52 -14.66
CA ALA A 191 -11.43 -21.57 -14.09
C ALA A 191 -10.99 -20.87 -12.79
N ARG A 192 -9.73 -20.43 -12.69
CA ARG A 192 -9.18 -19.89 -11.45
C ARG A 192 -9.54 -18.42 -11.20
N TYR A 193 -9.68 -17.60 -12.23
CA TYR A 193 -10.05 -16.18 -12.05
C TYR A 193 -11.53 -16.03 -11.72
N GLU A 194 -12.39 -16.83 -12.36
CA GLU A 194 -13.82 -16.88 -12.07
C GLU A 194 -14.06 -17.34 -10.63
N LEU A 195 -13.46 -18.46 -10.21
CA LEU A 195 -13.57 -18.96 -8.87
C LEU A 195 -13.00 -17.96 -7.85
N ALA A 196 -11.85 -17.34 -8.15
CA ALA A 196 -11.25 -16.31 -7.31
C ALA A 196 -12.15 -15.07 -7.18
N ALA A 197 -12.82 -14.65 -8.27
CA ALA A 197 -13.75 -13.52 -8.27
C ALA A 197 -15.04 -13.82 -7.46
N ARG A 198 -15.59 -15.02 -7.62
CA ARG A 198 -16.74 -15.47 -6.83
C ARG A 198 -16.40 -15.57 -5.33
N LEU A 199 -15.21 -16.09 -5.00
CA LEU A 199 -14.74 -16.12 -3.62
C LEU A 199 -14.50 -14.71 -3.07
N GLN A 200 -13.89 -13.82 -3.87
CA GLN A 200 -13.67 -12.43 -3.46
C GLN A 200 -14.98 -11.70 -3.18
N TYR A 201 -15.94 -11.83 -4.07
CA TYR A 201 -17.27 -11.28 -3.92
C TYR A 201 -17.99 -11.91 -2.73
N GLY A 202 -18.08 -13.24 -2.66
CA GLY A 202 -18.87 -13.94 -1.67
C GLY A 202 -18.34 -13.90 -0.23
N ALA A 203 -17.04 -13.58 -0.05
CA ALA A 203 -16.40 -13.44 1.26
C ALA A 203 -15.94 -11.99 1.58
N GLY A 204 -16.18 -11.04 0.67
CA GLY A 204 -15.83 -9.62 0.86
C GLY A 204 -14.32 -9.36 0.96
N LEU A 205 -13.48 -10.14 0.29
CA LEU A 205 -12.02 -10.09 0.44
C LEU A 205 -11.39 -8.88 -0.26
N ARG A 206 -10.32 -8.31 0.34
CA ARG A 206 -9.42 -7.42 -0.39
C ARG A 206 -8.61 -8.21 -1.40
N LEU A 207 -8.15 -7.58 -2.49
CA LEU A 207 -7.30 -8.24 -3.48
C LEU A 207 -6.08 -8.92 -2.84
N SER A 208 -5.39 -8.21 -1.96
CA SER A 208 -4.20 -8.74 -1.28
C SER A 208 -4.50 -9.91 -0.34
N GLU A 209 -5.69 -9.98 0.23
CA GLU A 209 -6.17 -11.07 1.07
C GLU A 209 -6.46 -12.30 0.23
N LEU A 210 -7.19 -12.13 -0.86
CA LEU A 210 -7.51 -13.20 -1.81
C LEU A 210 -6.25 -13.86 -2.39
N VAL A 211 -5.36 -13.06 -3.00
CA VAL A 211 -4.19 -13.64 -3.70
C VAL A 211 -3.19 -14.29 -2.75
N ARG A 212 -3.11 -13.82 -1.51
CA ARG A 212 -2.21 -14.37 -0.48
C ARG A 212 -2.83 -15.47 0.36
N MET A 213 -4.06 -15.88 0.06
CA MET A 213 -4.76 -16.93 0.80
C MET A 213 -4.03 -18.26 0.70
N ARG A 214 -3.91 -18.94 1.83
CA ARG A 214 -3.25 -20.25 1.94
C ARG A 214 -4.29 -21.35 2.10
N ILE A 215 -3.90 -22.58 1.84
CA ILE A 215 -4.78 -23.74 2.01
C ILE A 215 -5.38 -23.80 3.42
N LYS A 216 -4.59 -23.58 4.46
CA LYS A 216 -5.02 -23.59 5.86
C LYS A 216 -5.97 -22.46 6.26
N ASP A 217 -6.15 -21.47 5.40
CA ASP A 217 -7.02 -20.32 5.70
C ASP A 217 -8.47 -20.58 5.27
N VAL A 218 -8.74 -21.70 4.59
CA VAL A 218 -10.06 -22.11 4.11
C VAL A 218 -10.53 -23.34 4.87
N ASP A 219 -11.64 -23.19 5.60
CA ASP A 219 -12.32 -24.30 6.27
C ASP A 219 -13.62 -24.60 5.54
N ILE A 220 -13.58 -25.62 4.67
CA ILE A 220 -14.74 -26.03 3.85
C ILE A 220 -15.85 -26.60 4.73
N GLU A 221 -15.50 -27.36 5.78
CA GLU A 221 -16.50 -28.01 6.64
C GLU A 221 -17.27 -26.99 7.45
N ARG A 222 -16.58 -26.05 8.09
CA ARG A 222 -17.22 -24.97 8.86
C ARG A 222 -17.80 -23.87 7.99
N GLY A 223 -17.44 -23.81 6.71
CA GLY A 223 -17.88 -22.75 5.82
C GLY A 223 -17.31 -21.38 6.17
N THR A 224 -16.02 -21.34 6.53
CA THR A 224 -15.36 -20.10 6.95
C THR A 224 -14.04 -19.89 6.22
N VAL A 225 -13.66 -18.62 6.11
CA VAL A 225 -12.35 -18.16 5.60
C VAL A 225 -11.68 -17.32 6.66
N THR A 226 -10.46 -17.66 7.02
CA THR A 226 -9.63 -16.88 7.95
C THR A 226 -8.75 -15.94 7.15
N VAL A 227 -8.97 -14.64 7.30
CA VAL A 227 -8.13 -13.59 6.72
C VAL A 227 -7.06 -13.22 7.72
N ARG A 228 -5.80 -13.55 7.38
CA ARG A 228 -4.66 -13.26 8.26
C ARG A 228 -3.99 -11.95 7.91
N LYS A 229 -3.54 -11.23 8.93
CA LYS A 229 -2.83 -9.95 8.80
C LYS A 229 -3.58 -8.96 7.91
N GLY A 230 -4.84 -8.75 8.20
CA GLY A 230 -5.64 -7.69 7.62
C GLY A 230 -5.03 -6.31 7.91
N LYS A 231 -5.75 -5.23 7.58
CA LYS A 231 -5.32 -3.88 7.96
C LYS A 231 -5.15 -3.81 9.49
N GLY A 232 -4.02 -3.30 9.97
CA GLY A 232 -3.70 -3.26 11.41
C GLY A 232 -3.17 -4.58 12.00
N ASP A 233 -2.75 -5.56 11.17
CA ASP A 233 -2.20 -6.88 11.58
C ASP A 233 -3.18 -7.77 12.38
N LYS A 234 -4.51 -7.49 12.27
CA LYS A 234 -5.56 -8.26 12.95
C LYS A 234 -6.10 -9.36 12.03
N ASP A 235 -6.26 -10.55 12.57
CA ASP A 235 -6.94 -11.66 11.90
C ASP A 235 -8.47 -11.47 12.03
N ARG A 236 -9.21 -11.89 11.00
CA ARG A 236 -10.67 -11.98 11.05
C ARG A 236 -11.16 -13.25 10.36
N VAL A 237 -12.34 -13.66 10.72
CA VAL A 237 -13.05 -14.75 10.05
C VAL A 237 -14.21 -14.17 9.25
N THR A 238 -14.37 -14.61 8.01
CA THR A 238 -15.49 -14.26 7.15
C THR A 238 -16.17 -15.52 6.59
N VAL A 239 -17.31 -15.34 5.94
CA VAL A 239 -18.10 -16.44 5.40
C VAL A 239 -17.45 -17.06 4.17
N LEU A 240 -17.56 -18.39 4.02
CA LEU A 240 -17.32 -19.11 2.79
C LEU A 240 -18.67 -19.45 2.15
N PRO A 241 -18.96 -18.97 0.92
CA PRO A 241 -20.21 -19.30 0.25
C PRO A 241 -20.36 -20.81 0.08
N GLN A 242 -21.52 -21.34 0.48
CA GLN A 242 -21.80 -22.79 0.36
C GLN A 242 -21.72 -23.30 -1.08
N SER A 243 -22.17 -22.48 -2.03
CA SER A 243 -22.11 -22.78 -3.47
C SER A 243 -20.70 -22.94 -4.03
N LEU A 244 -19.65 -22.50 -3.28
CA LEU A 244 -18.25 -22.63 -3.73
C LEU A 244 -17.52 -23.82 -3.12
N ARG A 245 -18.11 -24.56 -2.18
CA ARG A 245 -17.42 -25.61 -1.42
C ARG A 245 -16.82 -26.68 -2.33
N GLU A 246 -17.60 -27.20 -3.27
CA GLU A 246 -17.15 -28.24 -4.21
C GLU A 246 -16.03 -27.74 -5.13
N GLU A 247 -16.22 -26.55 -5.71
CA GLU A 247 -15.23 -25.95 -6.63
C GLU A 247 -13.92 -25.61 -5.91
N LEU A 248 -14.01 -25.15 -4.66
CA LEU A 248 -12.82 -24.90 -3.81
C LEU A 248 -12.13 -26.21 -3.43
N GLY A 249 -12.86 -27.28 -3.16
CA GLY A 249 -12.28 -28.61 -2.98
C GLY A 249 -11.46 -29.02 -4.20
N LYS A 250 -12.01 -28.90 -5.39
CA LYS A 250 -11.29 -29.15 -6.66
C LYS A 250 -10.08 -28.23 -6.83
N GLN A 251 -10.18 -26.96 -6.43
CA GLN A 251 -9.06 -26.03 -6.48
C GLN A 251 -7.94 -26.39 -5.47
N ILE A 252 -8.28 -26.86 -4.30
CA ILE A 252 -7.32 -27.36 -3.30
C ILE A 252 -6.54 -28.56 -3.86
N GLU A 253 -7.22 -29.50 -4.51
CA GLU A 253 -6.54 -30.64 -5.15
C GLU A 253 -5.62 -30.21 -6.31
N ARG A 254 -6.05 -29.26 -7.16
CA ARG A 254 -5.16 -28.66 -8.18
C ARG A 254 -3.93 -27.99 -7.56
N ALA A 255 -4.12 -27.25 -6.47
CA ALA A 255 -3.00 -26.66 -5.75
C ALA A 255 -2.07 -27.73 -5.15
N ARG A 256 -2.62 -28.87 -4.73
CA ARG A 256 -1.84 -30.03 -4.23
C ARG A 256 -0.96 -30.64 -5.32
N GLU A 257 -1.48 -30.80 -6.55
CA GLU A 257 -0.68 -31.29 -7.67
C GLU A 257 0.49 -30.33 -8.00
N VAL A 258 0.22 -29.01 -8.02
CA VAL A 258 1.27 -28.01 -8.24
C VAL A 258 2.31 -28.06 -7.12
N TRP A 259 1.87 -28.18 -5.87
CA TRP A 259 2.75 -28.29 -4.70
C TRP A 259 3.62 -29.54 -4.77
N LYS A 260 3.07 -30.70 -5.11
CA LYS A 260 3.83 -31.96 -5.29
C LYS A 260 4.91 -31.78 -6.34
N GLY A 261 4.57 -31.29 -7.53
CA GLY A 261 5.54 -31.04 -8.59
C GLY A 261 6.65 -30.06 -8.17
N ASP A 262 6.32 -29.02 -7.39
CA ASP A 262 7.32 -28.10 -6.83
C ASP A 262 8.26 -28.79 -5.82
N ARG A 263 7.74 -29.74 -5.03
CA ARG A 263 8.56 -30.54 -4.09
C ARG A 263 9.47 -31.51 -4.83
N GLU A 264 8.96 -32.21 -5.84
CA GLU A 264 9.72 -33.13 -6.69
C GLU A 264 10.83 -32.40 -7.46
N ALA A 265 10.56 -31.17 -7.91
CA ALA A 265 11.55 -30.31 -8.58
C ALA A 265 12.57 -29.67 -7.61
N GLY A 266 12.50 -29.95 -6.30
CA GLY A 266 13.41 -29.40 -5.30
C GLY A 266 13.31 -27.87 -5.12
N LEU A 267 12.19 -27.24 -5.55
CA LEU A 267 12.01 -25.81 -5.41
C LEU A 267 11.96 -25.41 -3.93
N ALA A 268 12.45 -24.25 -3.59
CA ALA A 268 12.27 -23.68 -2.25
C ALA A 268 10.77 -23.50 -1.94
N GLY A 269 10.41 -23.65 -0.67
CA GLY A 269 9.03 -23.46 -0.21
C GLY A 269 8.53 -22.04 -0.44
N VAL A 270 7.26 -21.80 -0.14
CA VAL A 270 6.63 -20.48 -0.28
C VAL A 270 7.34 -19.43 0.59
N TYR A 271 7.28 -18.17 0.16
CA TYR A 271 7.84 -17.08 0.97
C TYR A 271 7.12 -16.96 2.32
N LEU A 272 7.89 -16.89 3.39
CA LEU A 272 7.47 -16.54 4.73
C LEU A 272 8.29 -15.33 5.19
N SER A 273 7.66 -14.36 5.87
CA SER A 273 8.41 -13.26 6.47
C SER A 273 9.43 -13.76 7.48
N GLY A 274 10.54 -13.05 7.67
CA GLY A 274 11.65 -13.50 8.51
C GLY A 274 11.24 -13.97 9.92
N ALA A 275 10.25 -13.33 10.55
CA ALA A 275 9.71 -13.75 11.84
C ALA A 275 8.97 -15.10 11.76
N LEU A 276 8.12 -15.27 10.74
CA LEU A 276 7.39 -16.54 10.53
C LEU A 276 8.32 -17.67 10.12
N ALA A 277 9.32 -17.40 9.27
CA ALA A 277 10.31 -18.39 8.86
C ALA A 277 11.13 -18.91 10.05
N ARG A 278 11.48 -18.04 10.99
CA ARG A 278 12.17 -18.44 12.23
C ARG A 278 11.29 -19.26 13.17
N LYS A 279 10.01 -18.85 13.31
CA LYS A 279 9.06 -19.55 14.21
C LYS A 279 8.65 -20.91 13.65
N PHE A 280 8.48 -21.03 12.33
CA PHE A 280 7.96 -22.23 11.66
C PHE A 280 8.93 -22.69 10.56
N ARG A 281 10.05 -23.26 10.93
CA ARG A 281 11.19 -23.56 10.05
C ARG A 281 10.84 -24.40 8.80
N ARG A 282 9.90 -25.35 8.88
CA ARG A 282 9.47 -26.20 7.76
C ARG A 282 8.15 -25.79 7.12
N ALA A 283 7.46 -24.80 7.67
CA ALA A 283 6.14 -24.43 7.19
C ALA A 283 6.12 -23.95 5.73
N ALA A 284 7.22 -23.36 5.26
CA ALA A 284 7.34 -22.93 3.87
C ALA A 284 7.15 -24.08 2.85
N GLU A 285 7.46 -25.32 3.24
CA GLU A 285 7.44 -26.50 2.39
C GLU A 285 6.17 -27.34 2.56
N THR A 286 5.38 -27.08 3.59
CA THR A 286 4.16 -27.87 3.84
C THR A 286 3.00 -27.39 2.98
N PHE A 287 2.10 -28.32 2.64
CA PHE A 287 0.95 -28.02 1.80
C PHE A 287 -0.02 -27.01 2.45
N GLU A 288 -0.21 -27.06 3.75
CA GLU A 288 -1.07 -26.14 4.50
C GLU A 288 -0.70 -24.67 4.31
N TRP A 289 0.59 -24.39 4.14
CA TRP A 289 1.11 -23.04 3.90
C TRP A 289 1.19 -22.68 2.43
N PHE A 290 0.90 -23.61 1.53
CA PHE A 290 0.89 -23.34 0.09
C PHE A 290 -0.26 -22.38 -0.28
N TRP A 291 -0.18 -21.81 -1.46
CA TRP A 291 -1.16 -20.84 -1.94
C TRP A 291 -2.43 -21.54 -2.42
N LEU A 292 -3.61 -20.99 -2.08
CA LEU A 292 -4.88 -21.46 -2.65
C LEU A 292 -4.92 -21.22 -4.17
N PHE A 293 -4.40 -20.07 -4.62
CA PHE A 293 -4.25 -19.71 -6.02
C PHE A 293 -2.75 -19.51 -6.36
N PRO A 294 -2.01 -20.59 -6.64
CA PRO A 294 -0.59 -20.48 -6.98
C PRO A 294 -0.42 -19.84 -8.37
N ALA A 295 0.68 -19.12 -8.57
CA ALA A 295 1.07 -18.62 -9.89
C ALA A 295 1.36 -19.76 -10.87
N LYS A 296 1.12 -19.57 -12.17
CA LYS A 296 1.45 -20.58 -13.19
C LYS A 296 2.94 -20.88 -13.25
N GLN A 297 3.77 -19.85 -13.14
CA GLN A 297 5.22 -19.95 -13.24
C GLN A 297 5.88 -19.60 -11.91
N THR A 298 7.06 -20.15 -11.69
CA THR A 298 7.96 -19.76 -10.61
C THR A 298 8.68 -18.46 -10.99
N SER A 299 9.05 -17.66 -10.00
CA SER A 299 9.86 -16.46 -10.19
C SER A 299 10.90 -16.32 -9.07
N ILE A 300 11.88 -15.47 -9.30
CA ILE A 300 12.88 -15.12 -8.29
C ILE A 300 12.21 -14.18 -7.29
N ASP A 301 12.26 -14.56 -6.03
CA ASP A 301 11.82 -13.72 -4.91
C ASP A 301 12.75 -12.51 -4.77
N TYR A 302 12.18 -11.31 -4.83
CA TYR A 302 12.94 -10.07 -4.85
C TYR A 302 13.74 -9.82 -3.56
N GLU A 303 13.19 -10.26 -2.40
CA GLU A 303 13.84 -10.02 -1.11
C GLU A 303 14.96 -11.03 -0.82
N THR A 304 14.82 -12.26 -1.29
CA THR A 304 15.74 -13.36 -0.95
C THR A 304 16.61 -13.82 -2.12
N GLY A 305 16.31 -13.42 -3.37
CA GLY A 305 16.99 -13.91 -4.57
C GLY A 305 16.68 -15.39 -4.90
N ILE A 306 15.82 -16.06 -4.16
CA ILE A 306 15.53 -17.49 -4.28
C ILE A 306 14.36 -17.70 -5.24
N ARG A 307 14.48 -18.68 -6.17
CA ARG A 307 13.38 -19.08 -7.04
C ARG A 307 12.31 -19.84 -6.26
N ARG A 308 11.06 -19.32 -6.33
CA ARG A 308 9.90 -19.88 -5.60
C ARG A 308 8.65 -19.83 -6.46
N ARG A 309 7.63 -20.58 -6.05
CA ARG A 309 6.27 -20.34 -6.54
C ARG A 309 5.61 -19.28 -5.68
N HIS A 310 5.19 -18.20 -6.32
CA HIS A 310 4.38 -17.17 -5.69
C HIS A 310 2.89 -17.45 -5.88
N HIS A 311 2.06 -16.61 -5.27
CA HIS A 311 0.62 -16.62 -5.47
C HIS A 311 0.23 -15.95 -6.80
N LEU A 312 -1.02 -16.08 -7.20
CA LEU A 312 -1.63 -15.35 -8.30
C LEU A 312 -1.26 -13.85 -8.24
N HIS A 313 -0.80 -13.29 -9.36
CA HIS A 313 -0.37 -11.90 -9.40
C HIS A 313 -1.59 -10.97 -9.50
N GLY A 314 -1.77 -10.07 -8.54
CA GLY A 314 -2.94 -9.21 -8.42
C GLY A 314 -3.19 -8.30 -9.63
N LYS A 315 -2.15 -7.85 -10.35
CA LYS A 315 -2.30 -7.06 -11.57
C LYS A 315 -2.93 -7.90 -12.69
N VAL A 316 -2.46 -9.14 -12.88
CA VAL A 316 -3.00 -10.06 -13.91
C VAL A 316 -4.47 -10.37 -13.62
N TYR A 317 -4.80 -10.61 -12.36
CA TYR A 317 -6.18 -10.83 -11.94
C TYR A 317 -7.08 -9.60 -12.17
N ASN A 318 -6.61 -8.39 -11.84
CA ASN A 318 -7.36 -7.16 -12.12
C ASN A 318 -7.57 -6.92 -13.62
N GLU A 319 -6.58 -7.22 -14.46
CA GLU A 319 -6.71 -7.12 -15.92
C GLU A 319 -7.71 -8.14 -16.48
N ALA A 320 -7.77 -9.35 -15.90
CA ALA A 320 -8.80 -10.33 -16.27
C ALA A 320 -10.20 -9.83 -15.91
N ILE A 321 -10.41 -9.28 -14.70
CA ILE A 321 -11.69 -8.68 -14.31
C ILE A 321 -12.09 -7.54 -15.25
N LYS A 322 -11.15 -6.64 -15.57
CA LYS A 322 -11.42 -5.51 -16.47
C LYS A 322 -11.89 -5.98 -17.85
N ARG A 323 -11.15 -6.91 -18.47
CA ARG A 323 -11.53 -7.49 -19.78
C ARG A 323 -12.87 -8.19 -19.74
N ALA A 324 -13.16 -8.93 -18.66
CA ALA A 324 -14.44 -9.61 -18.51
C ALA A 324 -15.61 -8.62 -18.35
N ALA A 325 -15.41 -7.52 -17.64
CA ALA A 325 -16.40 -6.47 -17.50
C ALA A 325 -16.70 -5.79 -18.85
N GLU A 326 -15.67 -5.47 -19.62
CA GLU A 326 -15.78 -4.93 -20.98
C GLU A 326 -16.54 -5.91 -21.90
N ALA A 327 -16.19 -7.21 -21.87
CA ALA A 327 -16.87 -8.25 -22.64
C ALA A 327 -18.33 -8.50 -22.20
N ALA A 328 -18.65 -8.22 -20.95
CA ALA A 328 -20.02 -8.30 -20.41
C ALA A 328 -20.87 -7.06 -20.72
N GLY A 329 -20.31 -6.04 -21.40
CA GLY A 329 -21.00 -4.78 -21.69
C GLY A 329 -21.25 -3.94 -20.41
N ILE A 330 -20.40 -4.07 -19.38
CA ILE A 330 -20.50 -3.30 -18.14
C ILE A 330 -19.73 -1.99 -18.34
N GLU A 331 -20.43 -0.87 -18.46
CA GLU A 331 -19.84 0.45 -18.71
C GLU A 331 -19.07 1.04 -17.51
N LYS A 332 -19.21 0.43 -16.34
CA LYS A 332 -18.54 0.84 -15.11
C LYS A 332 -17.05 0.46 -15.11
N ARG A 333 -16.20 1.27 -14.50
CA ARG A 333 -14.78 0.91 -14.29
C ARG A 333 -14.63 -0.18 -13.23
N VAL A 334 -14.81 -1.43 -13.62
CA VAL A 334 -14.76 -2.58 -12.71
C VAL A 334 -13.33 -2.94 -12.35
N THR A 335 -13.05 -3.10 -11.06
CA THR A 335 -11.81 -3.62 -10.49
C THR A 335 -12.14 -4.67 -9.44
N SER A 336 -11.12 -5.38 -8.93
CA SER A 336 -11.33 -6.31 -7.82
C SER A 336 -11.93 -5.65 -6.56
N HIS A 337 -11.71 -4.35 -6.36
CA HIS A 337 -12.37 -3.61 -5.26
C HIS A 337 -13.86 -3.44 -5.48
N ALA A 338 -14.32 -3.34 -6.73
CA ALA A 338 -15.76 -3.27 -7.03
C ALA A 338 -16.50 -4.54 -6.55
N LEU A 339 -15.89 -5.73 -6.64
CA LEU A 339 -16.47 -6.96 -6.11
C LEU A 339 -16.68 -6.90 -4.58
N ARG A 340 -15.72 -6.37 -3.86
CA ARG A 340 -15.84 -6.19 -2.41
C ARG A 340 -16.87 -5.10 -2.05
N HIS A 341 -16.93 -4.01 -2.81
CA HIS A 341 -17.94 -2.99 -2.63
C HIS A 341 -19.35 -3.54 -2.90
N SER A 342 -19.51 -4.34 -3.97
CA SER A 342 -20.76 -5.00 -4.31
C SER A 342 -21.20 -5.99 -3.21
N PHE A 343 -20.28 -6.77 -2.64
CA PHE A 343 -20.58 -7.62 -1.47
C PHE A 343 -21.18 -6.82 -0.31
N ALA A 344 -20.52 -5.73 0.07
CA ALA A 344 -20.98 -4.91 1.20
C ALA A 344 -22.34 -4.26 0.92
N THR A 345 -22.52 -3.69 -0.27
CA THR A 345 -23.75 -3.03 -0.69
C THR A 345 -24.90 -4.03 -0.76
N HIS A 346 -24.70 -5.19 -1.40
CA HIS A 346 -25.75 -6.21 -1.50
C HIS A 346 -26.12 -6.82 -0.15
N LEU A 347 -25.18 -6.98 0.79
CA LEU A 347 -25.52 -7.38 2.17
C LEU A 347 -26.38 -6.33 2.86
N LEU A 348 -26.07 -5.05 2.68
CA LEU A 348 -26.85 -3.96 3.26
C LEU A 348 -28.26 -3.89 2.66
N GLU A 349 -28.36 -4.01 1.32
CA GLU A 349 -29.64 -4.07 0.60
C GLU A 349 -30.51 -5.26 1.03
N ASN A 350 -29.87 -6.38 1.42
CA ASN A 350 -30.53 -7.56 1.99
C ASN A 350 -30.82 -7.45 3.50
N GLY A 351 -30.68 -6.25 4.10
CA GLY A 351 -31.02 -5.98 5.49
C GLY A 351 -29.96 -6.42 6.52
N THR A 352 -28.74 -6.74 6.08
CA THR A 352 -27.65 -7.06 7.02
C THR A 352 -27.23 -5.79 7.77
N ASP A 353 -27.13 -5.89 9.08
CA ASP A 353 -26.70 -4.79 9.94
C ASP A 353 -25.31 -4.27 9.59
N LEU A 354 -25.14 -2.94 9.59
CA LEU A 354 -23.91 -2.27 9.19
C LEU A 354 -22.68 -2.69 10.03
N ARG A 355 -22.90 -2.97 11.33
CA ARG A 355 -21.84 -3.43 12.23
C ARG A 355 -21.35 -4.82 11.85
N LYS A 356 -22.26 -5.73 11.50
CA LYS A 356 -21.88 -7.06 11.00
C LYS A 356 -21.10 -6.97 9.70
N ILE A 357 -21.48 -6.06 8.79
CA ILE A 357 -20.75 -5.79 7.56
C ILE A 357 -19.36 -5.24 7.87
N GLN A 358 -19.23 -4.32 8.83
CA GLN A 358 -17.94 -3.79 9.28
C GLN A 358 -17.03 -4.91 9.78
N ASP A 359 -17.52 -5.82 10.59
CA ASP A 359 -16.77 -6.95 11.14
C ASP A 359 -16.32 -7.92 10.04
N LEU A 360 -17.22 -8.32 9.13
CA LEU A 360 -16.91 -9.18 7.99
C LEU A 360 -15.83 -8.57 7.07
N LEU A 361 -15.91 -7.26 6.83
CA LEU A 361 -14.93 -6.54 6.02
C LEU A 361 -13.62 -6.27 6.78
N GLY A 362 -13.61 -6.27 8.11
CA GLY A 362 -12.48 -5.88 8.94
C GLY A 362 -12.13 -4.41 8.74
N HIS A 363 -13.11 -3.52 8.85
CA HIS A 363 -12.91 -2.08 8.90
C HIS A 363 -12.72 -1.64 10.36
N GLU A 364 -11.60 -0.99 10.66
CA GLU A 364 -11.34 -0.47 12.00
C GLU A 364 -12.27 0.69 12.36
N ASP A 365 -12.61 1.52 11.37
CA ASP A 365 -13.47 2.67 11.50
C ASP A 365 -14.80 2.42 10.77
N ILE A 366 -15.91 2.66 11.47
CA ILE A 366 -17.26 2.50 10.93
C ILE A 366 -17.49 3.45 9.75
N THR A 367 -16.87 4.63 9.73
CA THR A 367 -16.97 5.61 8.65
C THR A 367 -16.55 5.03 7.29
N THR A 368 -15.60 4.06 7.30
CA THR A 368 -15.21 3.33 6.09
C THR A 368 -16.34 2.42 5.57
N THR A 369 -17.28 2.03 6.42
CA THR A 369 -18.43 1.18 6.06
C THR A 369 -19.65 2.02 5.72
N GLU A 370 -19.78 3.20 6.32
CA GLU A 370 -20.88 4.15 6.07
C GLU A 370 -20.96 4.63 4.62
N ILE A 371 -19.85 4.56 3.87
CA ILE A 371 -19.84 4.85 2.42
C ILE A 371 -20.86 3.99 1.65
N TYR A 372 -21.16 2.79 2.13
CA TYR A 372 -22.13 1.89 1.50
C TYR A 372 -23.57 2.32 1.73
N LEU A 373 -23.87 3.08 2.80
CA LEU A 373 -25.18 3.67 3.03
C LEU A 373 -25.58 4.60 1.88
N HIS A 374 -24.63 5.40 1.38
CA HIS A 374 -24.88 6.31 0.27
C HIS A 374 -25.09 5.60 -1.08
N VAL A 375 -24.59 4.37 -1.23
CA VAL A 375 -24.70 3.57 -2.46
C VAL A 375 -25.93 2.68 -2.44
N ALA A 376 -26.25 2.10 -1.27
CA ALA A 376 -27.44 1.26 -1.05
C ALA A 376 -28.76 2.03 -1.06
N THR A 377 -28.75 3.36 -1.08
CA THR A 377 -29.94 4.24 -1.16
C THR A 377 -30.60 4.29 -2.54
N GLY A 378 -30.23 3.42 -3.51
CA GLY A 378 -31.04 3.14 -4.69
C GLY A 378 -32.44 2.63 -4.30
N ALA A 379 -33.40 2.60 -5.23
CA ALA A 379 -34.84 2.40 -5.01
C ALA A 379 -35.29 1.27 -4.05
N ASN A 380 -34.40 0.35 -3.67
CA ASN A 380 -34.62 -0.73 -2.70
C ASN A 380 -33.70 -0.66 -1.47
N GLY A 381 -32.77 0.29 -1.41
CA GLY A 381 -31.85 0.44 -0.29
C GLY A 381 -32.51 1.09 0.92
N LEU A 382 -32.33 0.49 2.08
CA LEU A 382 -32.85 0.96 3.37
C LEU A 382 -34.37 0.99 3.53
N GLY A 383 -35.16 0.31 2.72
CA GLY A 383 -36.62 0.27 2.83
C GLY A 383 -37.29 1.61 2.55
N VAL A 384 -36.58 2.58 1.96
CA VAL A 384 -37.17 3.87 1.58
C VAL A 384 -37.83 3.73 0.22
N VAL A 385 -39.17 3.66 0.24
CA VAL A 385 -39.99 3.75 -0.97
C VAL A 385 -40.23 5.23 -1.28
N SER A 386 -40.02 5.61 -2.53
CA SER A 386 -40.26 6.98 -3.00
C SER A 386 -41.70 7.40 -2.59
N PRO A 387 -41.92 8.62 -2.08
CA PRO A 387 -43.27 9.13 -1.85
C PRO A 387 -44.21 9.00 -3.06
N LEU A 388 -43.62 9.16 -4.28
CA LEU A 388 -44.36 8.98 -5.53
C LEU A 388 -44.81 7.54 -5.74
N ASP A 389 -43.98 6.54 -5.46
CA ASP A 389 -44.29 5.11 -5.59
C ASP A 389 -45.30 4.66 -4.52
N ARG A 390 -45.33 5.32 -3.37
CA ARG A 390 -46.35 5.10 -2.34
C ARG A 390 -47.73 5.58 -2.79
N MET A 391 -47.80 6.70 -3.50
CA MET A 391 -49.04 7.22 -4.06
C MET A 391 -49.66 6.30 -5.13
N VAL A 392 -48.84 5.62 -5.91
CA VAL A 392 -49.27 4.68 -6.96
C VAL A 392 -49.73 3.34 -6.39
N ARG A 393 -49.25 2.92 -5.21
CA ARG A 393 -49.66 1.67 -4.53
C ARG A 393 -50.89 1.82 -3.62
N GLY A 394 -51.34 3.04 -3.39
CA GLY A 394 -52.47 3.36 -2.51
C GLY A 394 -53.75 3.75 -3.26
N GLY A 395 -53.81 3.53 -4.58
CA GLY A 395 -55.00 3.72 -5.41
C GLY A 395 -55.69 2.41 -5.76
#